data_503f5fca064466756e3494e1eaf729a7
#
_entry.id   503f5fca064466756e3494e1eaf729a7
#
_cell.length_a   1.000
_cell.length_b   1.000
_cell.length_c   1.000
_cell.angle_alpha   90.00
_cell.angle_beta   90.00
_cell.angle_gamma   90.00
#
_symmetry.space_group_name_H-M   'P 1'
#
loop_
_entity.id
_entity.type
_entity.pdbx_description
1 polymer ?
#
loop_
_entity_poly.entity_id
_entity_poly.type
_entity_poly.pdbx_seq_one_letter_code
_entity_poly.pdbx_strand_id
1 'polypeptide(L)'
;AITKIIGAVYRIPLVNILGDKGMGYYGVAFQIYAIALTLTSYSLPLAVSKLVSARLATGQYKNAYRVFRGAMTFAIAAGGIVGAIIFFGADFIASNLMAMKMSTLALRVLAPCILIVAILGVFRGFFQGNGSMVPTAVSQIIEQIVNAVVSVVGAYMLLKVGKEVAAQKNNDSYGAAYAASGGTLGTVMGALAALLFLFFLFLAFRKKFRR
;
A
#
# COMPACT_ATOMS: atom_id res chain seq x y z
N ALA A 1 1.59 -8.25 -16.63
CA ALA A 1 2.28 -9.56 -16.62
C ALA A 1 3.53 -9.53 -15.73
N ILE A 2 4.46 -8.58 -15.92
CA ILE A 2 5.74 -8.47 -15.17
C ILE A 2 5.50 -8.35 -13.66
N THR A 3 4.56 -7.52 -13.23
CA THR A 3 4.24 -7.33 -11.80
C THR A 3 3.78 -8.61 -11.12
N LYS A 4 3.02 -9.45 -11.82
CA LYS A 4 2.56 -10.75 -11.30
C LYS A 4 3.71 -11.74 -11.18
N ILE A 5 4.64 -11.73 -12.12
CA ILE A 5 5.84 -12.59 -12.09
C ILE A 5 6.72 -12.20 -10.90
N ILE A 6 7.00 -10.92 -10.71
CA ILE A 6 7.76 -10.43 -9.55
C ILE A 6 7.05 -10.83 -8.25
N GLY A 7 5.73 -10.65 -8.17
CA GLY A 7 4.93 -11.04 -7.02
C GLY A 7 5.00 -12.53 -6.69
N ALA A 8 4.99 -13.39 -7.70
CA ALA A 8 5.13 -14.84 -7.51
C ALA A 8 6.55 -15.23 -7.06
N VAL A 9 7.57 -14.62 -7.66
CA VAL A 9 8.98 -14.95 -7.37
C VAL A 9 9.38 -14.58 -5.95
N TYR A 10 9.05 -13.37 -5.45
CA TYR A 10 9.45 -12.98 -4.10
C TYR A 10 8.69 -13.74 -2.99
N ARG A 11 7.53 -14.30 -3.33
CA ARG A 11 6.70 -15.03 -2.38
C ARG A 11 7.36 -16.32 -1.89
N ILE A 12 8.17 -16.95 -2.73
CA ILE A 12 8.87 -18.19 -2.39
C ILE A 12 9.83 -18.00 -1.20
N PRO A 13 10.82 -17.07 -1.26
CA PRO A 13 11.68 -16.82 -0.10
C PRO A 13 10.92 -16.25 1.10
N LEU A 14 9.88 -15.46 0.88
CA LEU A 14 9.07 -14.90 1.95
C LEU A 14 8.34 -15.98 2.75
N VAL A 15 7.72 -16.96 2.08
CA VAL A 15 7.06 -18.10 2.73
C VAL A 15 8.05 -18.89 3.55
N ASN A 16 9.25 -19.12 3.04
CA ASN A 16 10.30 -19.85 3.75
C ASN A 16 10.77 -19.10 5.02
N ILE A 17 10.83 -17.77 4.97
CA ILE A 17 11.24 -16.95 6.12
C ILE A 17 10.12 -16.87 7.17
N LEU A 18 8.88 -16.65 6.74
CA LEU A 18 7.74 -16.48 7.65
C LEU A 18 7.29 -17.81 8.30
N GLY A 19 7.38 -18.91 7.58
CA GLY A 19 6.79 -20.18 7.98
C GLY A 19 5.25 -20.12 7.99
N ASP A 20 4.61 -21.21 8.42
CA ASP A 20 3.14 -21.31 8.40
C ASP A 20 2.47 -20.31 9.34
N LYS A 21 3.00 -20.15 10.56
CA LYS A 21 2.47 -19.17 11.53
C LYS A 21 2.62 -17.73 11.04
N GLY A 22 3.78 -17.37 10.53
CA GLY A 22 4.05 -16.05 10.00
C GLY A 22 3.18 -15.71 8.79
N MET A 23 2.96 -16.68 7.90
CA MET A 23 2.05 -16.51 6.76
C MET A 23 0.60 -16.35 7.21
N GLY A 24 0.18 -17.00 8.29
CA GLY A 24 -1.13 -16.79 8.90
C GLY A 24 -1.31 -15.36 9.41
N TYR A 25 -0.34 -14.83 10.15
CA TYR A 25 -0.36 -13.45 10.66
C TYR A 25 -0.32 -12.43 9.54
N TYR A 26 0.52 -12.64 8.56
CA TYR A 26 0.62 -11.84 7.35
C TYR A 26 -0.72 -11.83 6.58
N GLY A 27 -1.34 -13.00 6.38
CA GLY A 27 -2.61 -13.14 5.67
C GLY A 27 -3.77 -12.42 6.36
N VAL A 28 -3.87 -12.51 7.69
CA VAL A 28 -4.89 -11.78 8.46
C VAL A 28 -4.73 -10.27 8.32
N ALA A 29 -3.51 -9.76 8.43
CA ALA A 29 -3.23 -8.34 8.24
C ALA A 29 -3.63 -7.87 6.83
N PHE A 30 -3.33 -8.66 5.80
CA PHE A 30 -3.73 -8.34 4.42
C PHE A 30 -5.23 -8.43 4.17
N GLN A 31 -5.97 -9.30 4.86
CA GLN A 31 -7.43 -9.32 4.76
C GLN A 31 -8.06 -8.02 5.24
N ILE A 32 -7.63 -7.52 6.40
CA ILE A 32 -8.09 -6.22 6.93
C ILE A 32 -7.68 -5.06 6.01
N TYR A 33 -6.45 -5.10 5.53
CA TYR A 33 -5.92 -4.13 4.57
C TYR A 33 -6.74 -4.10 3.28
N ALA A 34 -7.10 -5.26 2.72
CA ALA A 34 -7.92 -5.36 1.51
C ALA A 34 -9.32 -4.78 1.72
N ILE A 35 -9.95 -5.01 2.88
CA ILE A 35 -11.23 -4.40 3.22
C ILE A 35 -11.11 -2.87 3.28
N ALA A 36 -10.08 -2.36 3.95
CA ALA A 36 -9.82 -0.93 4.02
C ALA A 36 -9.59 -0.29 2.65
N LEU A 37 -8.84 -0.93 1.76
CA LEU A 37 -8.63 -0.47 0.39
C LEU A 37 -9.92 -0.47 -0.44
N THR A 38 -10.78 -1.46 -0.25
CA THR A 38 -12.08 -1.50 -0.92
C THR A 38 -12.93 -0.28 -0.55
N LEU A 39 -12.89 0.12 0.71
CA LEU A 39 -13.65 1.28 1.19
C LEU A 39 -13.04 2.63 0.76
N THR A 40 -11.73 2.71 0.59
CA THR A 40 -11.04 4.01 0.42
C THR A 40 -10.44 4.23 -0.96
N SER A 41 -9.96 3.19 -1.64
CA SER A 41 -8.97 3.38 -2.71
C SER A 41 -9.29 2.71 -4.04
N TYR A 42 -10.00 1.59 -4.08
CA TYR A 42 -10.11 0.78 -5.31
C TYR A 42 -10.86 1.48 -6.45
N SER A 43 -11.85 2.30 -6.14
CA SER A 43 -12.61 3.04 -7.14
C SER A 43 -11.95 4.37 -7.56
N LEU A 44 -10.99 4.88 -6.80
CA LEU A 44 -10.40 6.20 -7.03
C LEU A 44 -9.71 6.34 -8.41
N PRO A 45 -8.85 5.41 -8.86
CA PRO A 45 -8.20 5.57 -10.16
C PRO A 45 -9.21 5.65 -11.31
N LEU A 46 -10.24 4.81 -11.28
CA LEU A 46 -11.26 4.79 -12.32
C LEU A 46 -12.11 6.07 -12.31
N ALA A 47 -12.56 6.49 -11.13
CA ALA A 47 -13.37 7.69 -10.99
C ALA A 47 -12.61 8.95 -11.41
N VAL A 48 -11.38 9.11 -10.95
CA VAL A 48 -10.52 10.24 -11.31
C VAL A 48 -10.21 10.24 -12.80
N SER A 49 -9.83 9.10 -13.36
CA SER A 49 -9.55 8.94 -14.78
C SER A 49 -10.73 9.37 -15.64
N LYS A 50 -11.92 8.90 -15.30
CA LYS A 50 -13.16 9.22 -16.03
C LYS A 50 -13.49 10.71 -15.97
N LEU A 51 -13.44 11.31 -14.78
CA LEU A 51 -13.74 12.74 -14.60
C LEU A 51 -12.71 13.64 -15.24
N VAL A 52 -11.43 13.35 -15.13
CA VAL A 52 -10.34 14.10 -15.74
C VAL A 52 -10.44 14.02 -17.27
N SER A 53 -10.63 12.83 -17.82
CA SER A 53 -10.77 12.62 -19.27
C SER A 53 -11.95 13.41 -19.84
N ALA A 54 -13.11 13.39 -19.17
CA ALA A 54 -14.29 14.13 -19.59
C ALA A 54 -14.03 15.65 -19.64
N ARG A 55 -13.30 16.20 -18.67
CA ARG A 55 -12.95 17.62 -18.66
C ARG A 55 -11.93 18.00 -19.72
N LEU A 56 -10.94 17.13 -19.95
CA LEU A 56 -9.93 17.36 -20.98
C LEU A 56 -10.53 17.29 -22.40
N ALA A 57 -11.50 16.41 -22.65
CA ALA A 57 -12.18 16.28 -23.92
C ALA A 57 -12.91 17.57 -24.33
N THR A 58 -13.34 18.38 -23.37
CA THR A 58 -14.00 19.67 -23.58
C THR A 58 -13.06 20.87 -23.43
N GLY A 59 -11.75 20.65 -23.36
CA GLY A 59 -10.75 21.71 -23.20
C GLY A 59 -10.69 22.37 -21.83
N GLN A 60 -11.35 21.79 -20.83
CA GLN A 60 -11.46 22.35 -19.47
C GLN A 60 -10.28 21.93 -18.58
N TYR A 61 -9.06 22.35 -18.92
CA TYR A 61 -7.85 21.96 -18.19
C TYR A 61 -7.86 22.38 -16.72
N LYS A 62 -8.35 23.57 -16.41
CA LYS A 62 -8.46 24.06 -15.02
C LYS A 62 -9.44 23.23 -14.20
N ASN A 63 -10.54 22.79 -14.81
CA ASN A 63 -11.53 21.93 -14.16
C ASN A 63 -11.00 20.50 -13.96
N ALA A 64 -10.22 19.97 -14.89
CA ALA A 64 -9.52 18.70 -14.71
C ALA A 64 -8.56 18.75 -13.51
N TYR A 65 -7.83 19.84 -13.33
CA TYR A 65 -6.97 20.04 -12.16
C TYR A 65 -7.77 20.17 -10.86
N ARG A 66 -8.93 20.82 -10.90
CA ARG A 66 -9.85 20.88 -9.72
C ARG A 66 -10.37 19.49 -9.33
N VAL A 67 -10.70 18.63 -10.30
CA VAL A 67 -11.07 17.25 -10.05
C VAL A 67 -9.93 16.51 -9.33
N PHE A 68 -8.71 16.66 -9.81
CA PHE A 68 -7.53 16.08 -9.17
C PHE A 68 -7.38 16.55 -7.72
N ARG A 69 -7.49 17.85 -7.47
CA ARG A 69 -7.39 18.41 -6.10
C ARG A 69 -8.50 17.92 -5.18
N GLY A 70 -9.73 17.85 -5.67
CA GLY A 70 -10.87 17.34 -4.90
C GLY A 70 -10.72 15.87 -4.57
N ALA A 71 -10.29 15.06 -5.52
CA ALA A 71 -10.00 13.65 -5.31
C ALA A 71 -8.84 13.44 -4.33
N MET A 72 -7.81 14.30 -4.40
CA MET A 72 -6.68 14.26 -3.47
C MET A 72 -7.12 14.56 -2.03
N THR A 73 -7.96 15.57 -1.85
CA THR A 73 -8.55 15.90 -0.53
C THR A 73 -9.36 14.73 0.03
N PHE A 74 -10.20 14.11 -0.80
CA PHE A 74 -10.96 12.92 -0.42
C PHE A 74 -10.05 11.75 -0.05
N ALA A 75 -9.02 11.48 -0.86
CA ALA A 75 -8.08 10.39 -0.62
C ALA A 75 -7.33 10.56 0.70
N ILE A 76 -6.84 11.77 0.97
CA ILE A 76 -6.15 12.08 2.23
C ILE A 76 -7.11 11.95 3.42
N ALA A 77 -8.32 12.46 3.31
CA ALA A 77 -9.31 12.37 4.39
C ALA A 77 -9.73 10.93 4.66
N ALA A 78 -10.20 10.21 3.62
CA ALA A 78 -10.69 8.83 3.78
C ALA A 78 -9.55 7.87 4.15
N GLY A 79 -8.42 7.92 3.46
CA GLY A 79 -7.27 7.08 3.75
C GLY A 79 -6.65 7.39 5.11
N GLY A 80 -6.59 8.66 5.49
CA GLY A 80 -6.10 9.08 6.80
C GLY A 80 -6.99 8.62 7.95
N ILE A 81 -8.31 8.78 7.81
CA ILE A 81 -9.28 8.36 8.85
C ILE A 81 -9.27 6.84 9.01
N VAL A 82 -9.42 6.09 7.93
CA VAL A 82 -9.45 4.62 7.97
C VAL A 82 -8.09 4.06 8.41
N GLY A 83 -7.00 4.62 7.92
CA GLY A 83 -5.66 4.24 8.34
C GLY A 83 -5.40 4.51 9.81
N ALA A 84 -5.85 5.64 10.34
CA ALA A 84 -5.74 5.97 11.77
C ALA A 84 -6.58 5.03 12.63
N ILE A 85 -7.81 4.72 12.23
CA ILE A 85 -8.67 3.77 12.94
C ILE A 85 -8.01 2.40 13.03
N ILE A 86 -7.43 1.90 11.92
CA ILE A 86 -6.77 0.61 11.90
C ILE A 86 -5.47 0.64 12.70
N PHE A 87 -4.68 1.71 12.60
CA PHE A 87 -3.44 1.83 13.35
C PHE A 87 -3.65 1.80 14.87
N PHE A 88 -4.55 2.64 15.35
CA PHE A 88 -4.84 2.71 16.79
C PHE A 88 -5.71 1.56 17.29
N GLY A 89 -6.55 1.01 16.44
CA GLY A 89 -7.41 -0.14 16.74
C GLY A 89 -6.84 -1.50 16.34
N ALA A 90 -5.58 -1.57 15.90
CA ALA A 90 -4.98 -2.80 15.38
C ALA A 90 -5.02 -3.96 16.40
N ASP A 91 -4.75 -3.67 17.65
CA ASP A 91 -4.77 -4.67 18.72
C ASP A 91 -6.18 -5.22 18.95
N PHE A 92 -7.19 -4.37 19.00
CA PHE A 92 -8.58 -4.76 19.12
C PHE A 92 -9.03 -5.60 17.90
N ILE A 93 -8.71 -5.15 16.69
CA ILE A 93 -9.10 -5.84 15.45
C ILE A 93 -8.44 -7.23 15.39
N ALA A 94 -7.14 -7.31 15.62
CA ALA A 94 -6.41 -8.57 15.55
C ALA A 94 -6.85 -9.55 16.66
N SER A 95 -7.03 -9.07 17.87
CA SER A 95 -7.35 -9.92 19.03
C SER A 95 -8.82 -10.33 19.07
N ASN A 96 -9.74 -9.38 18.88
CA ASN A 96 -11.16 -9.61 19.13
C ASN A 96 -11.95 -9.97 17.88
N LEU A 97 -11.64 -9.35 16.74
CA LEU A 97 -12.37 -9.60 15.49
C LEU A 97 -11.77 -10.77 14.70
N MET A 98 -10.45 -10.90 14.67
CA MET A 98 -9.77 -11.92 13.88
C MET A 98 -9.21 -13.08 14.74
N ALA A 99 -9.29 -12.98 16.06
CA ALA A 99 -8.76 -13.96 17.01
C ALA A 99 -7.28 -14.32 16.77
N MET A 100 -6.49 -13.36 16.31
CA MET A 100 -5.08 -13.53 15.97
C MET A 100 -4.25 -12.36 16.49
N LYS A 101 -4.04 -12.28 17.79
CA LYS A 101 -3.33 -11.18 18.45
C LYS A 101 -1.94 -10.89 17.85
N MET A 102 -1.22 -11.92 17.41
CA MET A 102 0.12 -11.77 16.81
C MET A 102 0.12 -11.06 15.45
N SER A 103 -1.04 -10.87 14.81
CA SER A 103 -1.17 -10.07 13.58
C SER A 103 -1.19 -8.57 13.83
N THR A 104 -1.27 -8.11 15.08
CA THR A 104 -1.33 -6.68 15.45
C THR A 104 -0.17 -5.89 14.86
N LEU A 105 1.05 -6.40 14.98
CA LEU A 105 2.24 -5.70 14.49
C LEU A 105 2.24 -5.56 12.96
N ALA A 106 1.94 -6.62 12.24
CA ALA A 106 1.84 -6.60 10.78
C ALA A 106 0.73 -5.65 10.30
N LEU A 107 -0.43 -5.67 10.96
CA LEU A 107 -1.56 -4.80 10.66
C LEU A 107 -1.23 -3.33 10.93
N ARG A 108 -0.53 -3.06 12.03
CA ARG A 108 -0.12 -1.70 12.38
C ARG A 108 0.89 -1.12 11.40
N VAL A 109 1.77 -1.94 10.85
CA VAL A 109 2.69 -1.54 9.78
C VAL A 109 1.93 -1.24 8.49
N LEU A 110 0.89 -2.01 8.15
CA LEU A 110 0.07 -1.78 6.96
C LEU A 110 -0.85 -0.55 7.04
N ALA A 111 -1.22 -0.11 8.22
CA ALA A 111 -2.19 0.98 8.38
C ALA A 111 -1.79 2.29 7.64
N PRO A 112 -0.54 2.79 7.71
CA PRO A 112 -0.12 3.96 6.94
C PRO A 112 -0.20 3.74 5.42
N CYS A 113 -0.08 2.51 4.95
CA CYS A 113 -0.14 2.17 3.53
C CYS A 113 -1.52 2.49 2.92
N ILE A 114 -2.59 2.43 3.72
CA ILE A 114 -3.95 2.76 3.27
C ILE A 114 -4.00 4.19 2.75
N LEU A 115 -3.43 5.15 3.49
CA LEU A 115 -3.33 6.54 3.06
C LEU A 115 -2.46 6.68 1.80
N ILE A 116 -1.30 6.03 1.78
CA ILE A 116 -0.37 6.09 0.65
C ILE A 116 -1.02 5.55 -0.62
N VAL A 117 -1.71 4.43 -0.56
CA VAL A 117 -2.39 3.81 -1.71
C VAL A 117 -3.58 4.65 -2.18
N ALA A 118 -4.31 5.31 -1.28
CA ALA A 118 -5.38 6.23 -1.67
C ALA A 118 -4.83 7.40 -2.50
N ILE A 119 -3.76 8.03 -2.05
CA ILE A 119 -3.08 9.12 -2.77
C ILE A 119 -2.52 8.61 -4.11
N LEU A 120 -1.88 7.45 -4.10
CA LEU A 120 -1.34 6.80 -5.29
C LEU A 120 -2.41 6.55 -6.35
N GLY A 121 -3.60 6.13 -5.93
CA GLY A 121 -4.76 5.92 -6.79
C GLY A 121 -5.21 7.20 -7.51
N VAL A 122 -5.17 8.34 -6.83
CA VAL A 122 -5.50 9.64 -7.42
C VAL A 122 -4.48 10.02 -8.49
N PHE A 123 -3.18 9.87 -8.23
CA PHE A 123 -2.14 10.13 -9.24
C PHE A 123 -2.27 9.22 -10.45
N ARG A 124 -2.48 7.93 -10.23
CA ARG A 124 -2.68 6.97 -11.32
C ARG A 124 -3.89 7.32 -12.17
N GLY A 125 -5.01 7.65 -11.53
CA GLY A 125 -6.23 8.08 -12.22
C GLY A 125 -6.03 9.36 -13.02
N PHE A 126 -5.29 10.32 -12.50
CA PHE A 126 -4.96 11.57 -13.20
C PHE A 126 -4.17 11.30 -14.48
N PHE A 127 -3.12 10.53 -14.44
CA PHE A 127 -2.33 10.19 -15.63
C PHE A 127 -3.13 9.37 -16.63
N GLN A 128 -3.92 8.41 -16.18
CA GLN A 128 -4.81 7.63 -17.04
C GLN A 128 -5.86 8.53 -17.73
N GLY A 129 -6.43 9.47 -17.00
CA GLY A 129 -7.35 10.47 -17.56
C GLY A 129 -6.73 11.38 -18.61
N ASN A 130 -5.42 11.57 -18.55
CA ASN A 130 -4.64 12.27 -19.60
C ASN A 130 -4.30 11.40 -20.82
N GLY A 131 -4.79 10.16 -20.86
CA GLY A 131 -4.61 9.27 -22.00
C GLY A 131 -3.34 8.43 -21.97
N SER A 132 -2.60 8.40 -20.86
CA SER A 132 -1.37 7.61 -20.73
C SER A 132 -1.46 6.59 -19.60
N MET A 133 -1.28 5.32 -19.94
CA MET A 133 -1.16 4.22 -18.98
C MET A 133 0.29 3.94 -18.55
N VAL A 134 1.27 4.55 -19.23
CA VAL A 134 2.69 4.31 -18.98
C VAL A 134 3.11 4.69 -17.56
N PRO A 135 2.75 5.87 -17.02
CA PRO A 135 3.10 6.20 -15.64
C PRO A 135 2.54 5.20 -14.61
N THR A 136 1.33 4.75 -14.81
CA THR A 136 0.70 3.72 -13.97
C THR A 136 1.47 2.41 -14.03
N ALA A 137 1.77 1.93 -15.24
CA ALA A 137 2.49 0.67 -15.44
C ALA A 137 3.89 0.72 -14.83
N VAL A 138 4.65 1.78 -15.04
CA VAL A 138 5.98 1.98 -14.46
C VAL A 138 5.92 2.05 -12.94
N SER A 139 4.95 2.80 -12.39
CA SER A 139 4.78 2.89 -10.94
C SER A 139 4.47 1.53 -10.30
N GLN A 140 3.69 0.69 -10.96
CA GLN A 140 3.39 -0.67 -10.50
C GLN A 140 4.63 -1.58 -10.53
N ILE A 141 5.47 -1.46 -11.52
CA ILE A 141 6.73 -2.20 -11.60
C ILE A 141 7.67 -1.79 -10.46
N ILE A 142 7.84 -0.48 -10.24
CA ILE A 142 8.63 0.07 -9.13
C ILE A 142 8.09 -0.43 -7.79
N GLU A 143 6.78 -0.35 -7.60
CA GLU A 143 6.11 -0.83 -6.39
C GLU A 143 6.44 -2.30 -6.11
N GLN A 144 6.35 -3.17 -7.12
CA GLN A 144 6.60 -4.59 -6.95
C GLN A 144 8.08 -4.92 -6.72
N ILE A 145 8.99 -4.25 -7.40
CA ILE A 145 10.43 -4.45 -7.18
C ILE A 145 10.82 -4.06 -5.76
N VAL A 146 10.41 -2.88 -5.31
CA VAL A 146 10.71 -2.41 -3.95
C VAL A 146 10.04 -3.30 -2.90
N ASN A 147 8.78 -3.67 -3.13
CA ASN A 147 8.07 -4.61 -2.26
C ASN A 147 8.80 -5.95 -2.16
N ALA A 148 9.22 -6.54 -3.28
CA ALA A 148 9.93 -7.81 -3.30
C ALA A 148 11.22 -7.75 -2.47
N VAL A 149 12.05 -6.75 -2.70
CA VAL A 149 13.33 -6.58 -1.99
C VAL A 149 13.11 -6.30 -0.50
N VAL A 150 12.29 -5.31 -0.18
CA VAL A 150 12.07 -4.88 1.22
C VAL A 150 11.30 -5.94 2.02
N SER A 151 10.34 -6.64 1.43
CA SER A 151 9.62 -7.71 2.11
C SER A 151 10.53 -8.84 2.54
N VAL A 152 11.40 -9.31 1.65
CA VAL A 152 12.32 -10.41 1.94
C VAL A 152 13.38 -9.99 2.95
N VAL A 153 14.03 -8.85 2.72
CA VAL A 153 15.06 -8.33 3.62
C VAL A 153 14.47 -7.96 4.98
N GLY A 154 13.34 -7.27 5.00
CA GLY A 154 12.66 -6.87 6.22
C GLY A 154 12.17 -8.06 7.04
N ALA A 155 11.58 -9.07 6.40
CA ALA A 155 11.16 -10.30 7.07
C ALA A 155 12.35 -11.03 7.70
N TYR A 156 13.45 -11.14 6.98
CA TYR A 156 14.67 -11.79 7.49
C TYR A 156 15.27 -11.03 8.68
N MET A 157 15.42 -9.71 8.57
CA MET A 157 15.99 -8.89 9.65
C MET A 157 15.07 -8.87 10.88
N LEU A 158 13.77 -8.70 10.69
CA LEU A 158 12.81 -8.67 11.79
C LEU A 158 12.56 -10.06 12.40
N LEU A 159 12.77 -11.14 11.67
CA LEU A 159 12.77 -12.48 12.25
C LEU A 159 13.86 -12.63 13.32
N LYS A 160 15.05 -12.09 13.09
CA LYS A 160 16.14 -12.08 14.08
C LYS A 160 15.74 -11.32 15.34
N VAL A 161 15.21 -10.12 15.19
CA VAL A 161 14.71 -9.31 16.31
C VAL A 161 13.57 -10.03 17.05
N GLY A 162 12.65 -10.64 16.31
CA GLY A 162 11.53 -11.39 16.86
C GLY A 162 11.96 -12.61 17.66
N LYS A 163 13.03 -13.30 17.25
CA LYS A 163 13.59 -14.42 18.02
C LYS A 163 14.18 -13.97 19.36
N GLU A 164 14.83 -12.81 19.38
CA GLU A 164 15.34 -12.23 20.63
C GLU A 164 14.18 -11.85 21.58
N VAL A 165 13.13 -11.24 21.07
CA VAL A 165 11.92 -10.92 21.84
C VAL A 165 11.20 -12.17 22.32
N ALA A 166 11.14 -13.22 21.48
CA ALA A 166 10.55 -14.50 21.85
C ALA A 166 11.29 -15.16 23.03
N ALA A 167 12.62 -15.09 23.04
CA ALA A 167 13.43 -15.58 24.15
C ALA A 167 13.17 -14.80 25.45
N GLN A 168 13.02 -13.47 25.39
CA GLN A 168 12.71 -12.64 26.55
C GLN A 168 11.31 -12.87 27.12
N LYS A 169 10.33 -13.13 26.24
CA LYS A 169 8.90 -13.30 26.63
C LYS A 169 8.45 -14.76 26.74
N ASN A 170 9.35 -15.71 26.54
CA ASN A 170 9.05 -17.16 26.53
C ASN A 170 7.86 -17.53 25.62
N ASN A 171 7.79 -16.91 24.44
CA ASN A 171 6.73 -17.14 23.47
C ASN A 171 7.30 -17.14 22.05
N ASP A 172 7.39 -18.30 21.43
CA ASP A 172 7.98 -18.52 20.10
C ASP A 172 7.21 -17.82 18.97
N SER A 173 5.95 -17.46 19.20
CA SER A 173 5.11 -16.77 18.21
C SER A 173 5.59 -15.37 17.87
N TYR A 174 6.37 -14.72 18.72
CA TYR A 174 6.94 -13.40 18.45
C TYR A 174 7.90 -13.38 17.25
N GLY A 175 8.66 -14.44 17.04
CA GLY A 175 9.52 -14.57 15.86
C GLY A 175 8.72 -14.45 14.56
N ALA A 176 7.66 -15.22 14.45
CA ALA A 176 6.77 -15.21 13.30
C ALA A 176 6.01 -13.86 13.15
N ALA A 177 5.58 -13.26 14.26
CA ALA A 177 4.90 -11.96 14.26
C ALA A 177 5.79 -10.84 13.73
N TYR A 178 7.04 -10.77 14.16
CA TYR A 178 8.01 -9.79 13.67
C TYR A 178 8.39 -10.03 12.20
N ALA A 179 8.57 -11.28 11.78
CA ALA A 179 8.83 -11.61 10.39
C ALA A 179 7.66 -11.18 9.49
N ALA A 180 6.40 -11.41 9.91
CA ALA A 180 5.22 -10.98 9.18
C ALA A 180 5.17 -9.45 9.06
N SER A 181 5.52 -8.70 10.10
CA SER A 181 5.60 -7.24 10.04
C SER A 181 6.66 -6.75 9.05
N GLY A 182 7.79 -7.43 8.94
CA GLY A 182 8.80 -7.17 7.93
C GLY A 182 8.28 -7.40 6.52
N GLY A 183 7.50 -8.45 6.30
CA GLY A 183 6.82 -8.71 5.04
C GLY A 183 5.83 -7.60 4.65
N THR A 184 5.04 -7.12 5.60
CA THR A 184 4.10 -6.01 5.36
C THR A 184 4.81 -4.67 5.15
N LEU A 185 5.98 -4.47 5.75
CA LEU A 185 6.81 -3.28 5.54
C LEU A 185 7.20 -3.13 4.06
N GLY A 186 7.46 -4.22 3.35
CA GLY A 186 7.73 -4.20 1.92
C GLY A 186 6.60 -3.60 1.11
N THR A 187 5.36 -3.93 1.44
CA THR A 187 4.17 -3.34 0.79
C THR A 187 4.10 -1.83 0.99
N VAL A 188 4.37 -1.35 2.21
CA VAL A 188 4.38 0.09 2.53
C VAL A 188 5.48 0.82 1.75
N MET A 189 6.69 0.29 1.77
CA MET A 189 7.83 0.92 1.09
C MET A 189 7.68 0.88 -0.42
N GLY A 190 7.11 -0.19 -0.98
CA GLY A 190 6.79 -0.28 -2.40
C GLY A 190 5.78 0.77 -2.84
N ALA A 191 4.70 0.93 -2.09
CA ALA A 191 3.68 1.95 -2.34
C ALA A 191 4.27 3.37 -2.24
N LEU A 192 5.13 3.61 -1.24
CA LEU A 192 5.80 4.89 -1.06
C LEU A 192 6.75 5.21 -2.23
N ALA A 193 7.52 4.25 -2.70
CA ALA A 193 8.41 4.42 -3.85
C ALA A 193 7.62 4.75 -5.13
N ALA A 194 6.52 4.06 -5.37
CA ALA A 194 5.62 4.34 -6.49
C ALA A 194 5.01 5.74 -6.39
N LEU A 195 4.59 6.14 -5.19
CA LEU A 195 4.05 7.48 -4.93
C LEU A 195 5.08 8.57 -5.20
N LEU A 196 6.31 8.42 -4.74
CA LEU A 196 7.38 9.37 -4.99
C LEU A 196 7.67 9.52 -6.49
N PHE A 197 7.72 8.40 -7.21
CA PHE A 197 7.89 8.42 -8.67
C PHE A 197 6.79 9.22 -9.36
N LEU A 198 5.53 8.95 -9.07
CA LEU A 198 4.40 9.66 -9.67
C LEU A 198 4.31 11.12 -9.24
N PHE A 199 4.67 11.43 -8.00
CA PHE A 199 4.72 12.81 -7.51
C PHE A 199 5.75 13.64 -8.27
N PHE A 200 6.96 13.15 -8.46
CA PHE A 200 7.98 13.84 -9.24
C PHE A 200 7.59 13.97 -10.69
N LEU A 201 7.00 12.96 -11.28
CA LEU A 201 6.47 13.01 -12.65
C LEU A 201 5.36 14.05 -12.76
N PHE A 202 4.46 14.13 -11.79
CA PHE A 202 3.41 15.14 -11.73
C PHE A 202 3.98 16.57 -11.65
N LEU A 203 5.02 16.79 -10.86
CA LEU A 203 5.67 18.11 -10.79
C LEU A 203 6.22 18.54 -12.14
N ALA A 204 6.76 17.63 -12.91
CA ALA A 204 7.22 17.92 -14.27
C ALA A 204 6.06 18.27 -15.22
N PHE A 205 4.93 17.57 -15.10
CA PHE A 205 3.76 17.76 -15.95
C PHE A 205 2.84 18.92 -15.56
N ARG A 206 2.83 19.34 -14.31
CA ARG A 206 1.88 20.34 -13.79
C ARG A 206 1.95 21.70 -14.50
N LYS A 207 3.10 22.05 -15.08
CA LYS A 207 3.27 23.28 -15.84
C LYS A 207 2.31 23.36 -17.03
N LYS A 208 1.93 22.23 -17.62
CA LYS A 208 0.99 22.15 -18.74
C LYS A 208 -0.44 22.58 -18.36
N PHE A 209 -0.82 22.40 -17.09
CA PHE A 209 -2.17 22.69 -16.58
C PHE A 209 -2.30 24.08 -15.95
N ARG A 210 -1.20 24.81 -15.80
CA ARG A 210 -1.19 26.18 -15.26
C ARG A 210 -1.36 27.26 -16.35
N ARG A 211 -1.24 26.89 -17.60
CA ARG A 211 -1.51 27.79 -18.75
C ARG A 211 -2.99 27.68 -19.16
#